data_2f09fc770ee60849c0735a46632555c6
#
_entry.id   2f09fc770ee60849c0735a46632555c6
#
_cell.length_a   1.000
_cell.length_b   1.000
_cell.length_c   1.000
_cell.angle_alpha   90.00
_cell.angle_beta   90.00
_cell.angle_gamma   90.00
#
_symmetry.space_group_name_H-M   'P 1'
#
loop_
_entity.id
_entity.type
_entity.pdbx_description
1 polymer ?
#
loop_
_entity_poly.entity_id
_entity_poly.type
_entity_poly.pdbx_seq_one_letter_code
_entity_poly.pdbx_strand_id
1 'polypeptide(L)'
;PTSQRLKNYRKGQPDYYLEELYYQFGRYLLIASSRPGNMPANLQGIWHNNVDGPWRVDYHNNINIQMNYWPACSTNLNECMLPLVDFIRTLVKPGEKTTQSYFGARGWTASISGNIFGFTTPLESQDMSWNFNPMAGPWLATHIWEYYDYTRDLKFLKETGYDLIKSSADFTVDYLWHKPDGTYTAAPSTSPEHGPIDQGATFVHAVVREILLDAIEASKVLGVDKKERKQWEHVLAHLAPYKIGRYGQLME
;
A
#
# COMPACT_ATOMS: atom_id res chain seq x y z
N PRO A 1 -8.01 20.66 -32.25
CA PRO A 1 -8.76 19.87 -31.27
C PRO A 1 -7.89 18.76 -30.70
N THR A 2 -8.04 18.41 -29.43
CA THR A 2 -7.26 17.35 -28.75
C THR A 2 -7.36 16.01 -29.48
N SER A 3 -8.52 15.68 -30.03
CA SER A 3 -8.70 14.45 -30.81
C SER A 3 -7.79 14.35 -32.03
N GLN A 4 -7.53 15.46 -32.71
CA GLN A 4 -6.60 15.49 -33.84
C GLN A 4 -5.15 15.38 -33.36
N ARG A 5 -4.79 16.05 -32.26
CA ARG A 5 -3.45 15.95 -31.65
C ARG A 5 -3.14 14.51 -31.24
N LEU A 6 -4.09 13.81 -30.57
CA LEU A 6 -3.97 12.41 -30.22
C LEU A 6 -3.79 11.50 -31.44
N LYS A 7 -4.53 11.76 -32.55
CA LYS A 7 -4.35 11.00 -33.80
C LYS A 7 -2.95 11.17 -34.39
N ASN A 8 -2.41 12.40 -34.37
CA ASN A 8 -1.09 12.70 -34.86
C ASN A 8 0.00 12.09 -33.96
N TYR A 9 -0.16 12.19 -32.65
CA TYR A 9 0.74 11.61 -31.66
C TYR A 9 0.86 10.09 -31.79
N ARG A 10 -0.27 9.39 -31.98
CA ARG A 10 -0.30 7.93 -32.27
C ARG A 10 0.41 7.53 -33.55
N LYS A 11 0.65 8.48 -34.47
CA LYS A 11 1.43 8.29 -35.69
C LYS A 11 2.90 8.63 -35.52
N GLY A 12 3.34 8.89 -34.29
CA GLY A 12 4.74 9.21 -33.96
C GLY A 12 5.11 10.68 -34.13
N GLN A 13 4.16 11.59 -34.27
CA GLN A 13 4.43 13.03 -34.29
C GLN A 13 4.56 13.54 -32.87
N PRO A 14 5.71 14.11 -32.43
CA PRO A 14 5.89 14.67 -31.10
C PRO A 14 4.91 15.81 -30.83
N ASP A 15 4.35 15.84 -29.62
CA ASP A 15 3.48 16.94 -29.16
C ASP A 15 3.68 17.19 -27.67
N TYR A 16 4.69 17.97 -27.32
CA TYR A 16 5.05 18.25 -25.91
C TYR A 16 3.93 18.93 -25.12
N TYR A 17 3.10 19.76 -25.78
CA TYR A 17 1.93 20.35 -25.12
C TYR A 17 0.84 19.32 -24.80
N LEU A 18 0.73 18.26 -25.60
CA LEU A 18 -0.18 17.17 -25.28
C LEU A 18 0.32 16.34 -24.09
N GLU A 19 1.63 16.12 -24.01
CA GLU A 19 2.29 15.45 -22.88
C GLU A 19 2.11 16.25 -21.59
N GLU A 20 2.38 17.57 -21.65
CA GLU A 20 2.13 18.48 -20.52
C GLU A 20 0.66 18.48 -20.09
N LEU A 21 -0.26 18.57 -21.04
CA LEU A 21 -1.70 18.54 -20.75
C LEU A 21 -2.09 17.22 -20.07
N TYR A 22 -1.54 16.09 -20.51
CA TYR A 22 -1.80 14.79 -19.92
C TYR A 22 -1.29 14.70 -18.47
N TYR A 23 -0.08 15.20 -18.23
CA TYR A 23 0.49 15.29 -16.90
C TYR A 23 -0.36 16.17 -15.97
N GLN A 24 -0.72 17.38 -16.41
CA GLN A 24 -1.56 18.29 -15.62
C GLN A 24 -2.96 17.75 -15.40
N PHE A 25 -3.49 16.98 -16.36
CA PHE A 25 -4.79 16.35 -16.21
C PHE A 25 -4.76 15.26 -15.13
N GLY A 26 -3.69 14.45 -15.04
CA GLY A 26 -3.50 13.50 -13.94
C GLY A 26 -3.46 14.20 -12.57
N ARG A 27 -2.71 15.30 -12.45
CA ARG A 27 -2.70 16.13 -11.22
C ARG A 27 -4.08 16.68 -10.89
N TYR A 28 -4.79 17.21 -11.88
CA TYR A 28 -6.17 17.70 -11.70
C TYR A 28 -7.09 16.62 -11.13
N LEU A 29 -7.02 15.39 -11.64
CA LEU A 29 -7.85 14.29 -11.16
C LEU A 29 -7.59 14.01 -9.67
N LEU A 30 -6.35 14.00 -9.23
CA LEU A 30 -6.00 13.82 -7.83
C LEU A 30 -6.44 15.02 -6.96
N ILE A 31 -6.15 16.24 -7.40
CA ILE A 31 -6.58 17.46 -6.69
C ILE A 31 -8.11 17.50 -6.53
N ALA A 32 -8.85 17.11 -7.54
CA ALA A 32 -10.31 17.16 -7.53
C ALA A 32 -10.93 16.09 -6.62
N SER A 33 -10.27 14.92 -6.49
CA SER A 33 -10.81 13.76 -5.79
C SER A 33 -10.23 13.52 -4.39
N SER A 34 -9.17 14.23 -4.00
CA SER A 34 -8.48 13.99 -2.71
C SER A 34 -7.98 15.29 -2.10
N ARG A 35 -8.81 15.91 -1.28
CA ARG A 35 -8.47 17.14 -0.55
C ARG A 35 -8.56 16.92 0.95
N PRO A 36 -7.72 17.58 1.77
CA PRO A 36 -7.81 17.50 3.23
C PRO A 36 -9.23 17.68 3.76
N GLY A 37 -9.65 16.79 4.66
CA GLY A 37 -11.01 16.79 5.23
C GLY A 37 -12.05 16.00 4.43
N ASN A 38 -11.69 15.44 3.29
CA ASN A 38 -12.53 14.55 2.49
C ASN A 38 -12.06 13.10 2.57
N MET A 39 -12.87 12.18 2.03
CA MET A 39 -12.44 10.80 1.78
C MET A 39 -11.41 10.75 0.65
N PRO A 40 -10.51 9.75 0.62
CA PRO A 40 -9.58 9.59 -0.48
C PRO A 40 -10.29 9.19 -1.78
N ALA A 41 -9.58 9.33 -2.90
CA ALA A 41 -10.05 8.84 -4.20
C ALA A 41 -10.27 7.32 -4.15
N ASN A 42 -11.46 6.86 -4.52
CA ASN A 42 -11.78 5.44 -4.68
C ASN A 42 -11.40 4.94 -6.08
N LEU A 43 -11.85 3.74 -6.48
CA LEU A 43 -11.59 3.16 -7.81
C LEU A 43 -11.95 4.09 -8.98
N GLN A 44 -12.99 4.91 -8.83
CA GLN A 44 -13.47 5.86 -9.84
C GLN A 44 -13.12 7.31 -9.49
N GLY A 45 -12.25 7.54 -8.51
CA GLY A 45 -12.00 8.87 -7.99
C GLY A 45 -13.24 9.42 -7.29
N ILE A 46 -13.92 10.36 -7.95
CA ILE A 46 -15.25 10.89 -7.56
C ILE A 46 -16.23 10.87 -8.73
N TRP A 47 -15.83 10.28 -9.86
CA TRP A 47 -16.59 10.36 -11.14
C TRP A 47 -17.45 9.11 -11.38
N HIS A 48 -18.35 8.86 -10.45
CA HIS A 48 -19.36 7.81 -10.59
C HIS A 48 -20.74 8.38 -10.24
N ASN A 49 -21.72 8.14 -11.09
CA ASN A 49 -23.05 8.76 -11.00
C ASN A 49 -24.19 7.76 -10.81
N ASN A 50 -23.89 6.50 -10.58
CA ASN A 50 -24.89 5.46 -10.32
C ASN A 50 -24.77 4.96 -8.86
N VAL A 51 -25.84 4.40 -8.35
CA VAL A 51 -25.83 3.77 -7.01
C VAL A 51 -24.93 2.53 -6.99
N ASP A 52 -24.93 1.80 -8.10
CA ASP A 52 -24.15 0.57 -8.25
C ASP A 52 -23.13 0.76 -9.36
N GLY A 53 -21.86 0.67 -9.01
CA GLY A 53 -20.74 0.90 -9.91
C GLY A 53 -19.81 -0.29 -10.04
N PRO A 54 -18.89 -0.25 -11.03
CA PRO A 54 -17.90 -1.29 -11.21
C PRO A 54 -17.16 -1.56 -9.89
N TRP A 55 -17.03 -2.83 -9.54
CA TRP A 55 -16.41 -3.29 -8.28
C TRP A 55 -16.97 -2.59 -7.02
N ARG A 56 -18.26 -2.20 -7.04
CA ARG A 56 -18.96 -1.53 -5.93
C ARG A 56 -18.35 -0.20 -5.50
N VAL A 57 -17.51 0.40 -6.35
CA VAL A 57 -16.86 1.71 -6.10
C VAL A 57 -16.06 1.71 -4.78
N ASP A 58 -15.44 0.59 -4.44
CA ASP A 58 -14.70 0.43 -3.19
C ASP A 58 -13.27 1.00 -3.24
N TYR A 59 -12.52 0.78 -2.18
CA TYR A 59 -11.08 1.01 -2.11
C TYR A 59 -10.36 -0.33 -2.30
N HIS A 60 -9.84 -0.57 -3.51
CA HIS A 60 -9.03 -1.75 -3.78
C HIS A 60 -7.60 -1.52 -3.27
N ASN A 61 -7.18 -2.37 -2.32
CA ASN A 61 -5.94 -2.20 -1.57
C ASN A 61 -4.78 -3.07 -2.10
N ASN A 62 -4.96 -3.75 -3.23
CA ASN A 62 -3.91 -4.59 -3.81
C ASN A 62 -3.03 -3.87 -4.84
N ILE A 63 -3.45 -2.72 -5.36
CA ILE A 63 -2.69 -1.84 -6.24
C ILE A 63 -3.41 -0.52 -6.51
N ASN A 64 -4.76 -0.51 -6.63
CA ASN A 64 -5.48 0.60 -7.21
C ASN A 64 -5.39 1.88 -6.37
N ILE A 65 -5.63 1.79 -5.07
CA ILE A 65 -5.50 2.96 -4.19
C ILE A 65 -4.06 3.45 -4.14
N GLN A 66 -3.08 2.56 -4.11
CA GLN A 66 -1.67 2.91 -4.14
C GLN A 66 -1.31 3.66 -5.43
N MET A 67 -1.76 3.16 -6.58
CA MET A 67 -1.51 3.81 -7.88
C MET A 67 -2.14 5.21 -7.98
N ASN A 68 -3.31 5.42 -7.36
CA ASN A 68 -3.93 6.74 -7.31
C ASN A 68 -3.03 7.76 -6.60
N TYR A 69 -2.25 7.34 -5.61
CA TYR A 69 -1.47 8.23 -4.76
C TYR A 69 0.03 8.28 -5.05
N TRP A 70 0.59 7.34 -5.82
CA TRP A 70 2.02 7.37 -6.18
C TRP A 70 2.50 8.69 -6.80
N PRO A 71 1.74 9.38 -7.66
CA PRO A 71 2.19 10.66 -8.18
C PRO A 71 2.10 11.82 -7.18
N ALA A 72 1.41 11.67 -6.05
CA ALA A 72 1.08 12.79 -5.17
C ALA A 72 2.31 13.57 -4.71
N CYS A 73 3.23 12.91 -4.02
CA CYS A 73 4.40 13.56 -3.46
C CYS A 73 5.36 14.03 -4.56
N SER A 74 5.63 13.19 -5.55
CA SER A 74 6.57 13.49 -6.65
C SER A 74 6.11 14.62 -7.56
N THR A 75 4.81 14.94 -7.56
CA THR A 75 4.22 16.02 -8.38
C THR A 75 3.83 17.26 -7.57
N ASN A 76 4.36 17.39 -6.34
CA ASN A 76 4.09 18.52 -5.45
C ASN A 76 2.60 18.63 -5.07
N LEU A 77 1.98 17.50 -4.71
CA LEU A 77 0.59 17.38 -4.23
C LEU A 77 0.55 16.66 -2.88
N ASN A 78 1.51 16.94 -1.99
CA ASN A 78 1.62 16.27 -0.69
C ASN A 78 0.33 16.38 0.13
N GLU A 79 -0.36 17.50 0.08
CA GLU A 79 -1.63 17.71 0.77
C GLU A 79 -2.73 16.74 0.31
N CYS A 80 -2.66 16.25 -0.93
CA CYS A 80 -3.60 15.25 -1.45
C CYS A 80 -3.40 13.86 -0.84
N MET A 81 -2.27 13.61 -0.14
CA MET A 81 -2.06 12.38 0.62
C MET A 81 -2.84 12.34 1.94
N LEU A 82 -3.17 13.49 2.52
CA LEU A 82 -3.80 13.55 3.85
C LEU A 82 -5.13 12.81 3.94
N PRO A 83 -6.03 12.83 2.94
CA PRO A 83 -7.23 11.99 2.95
C PRO A 83 -6.91 10.49 3.01
N LEU A 84 -5.86 10.03 2.33
CA LEU A 84 -5.41 8.64 2.42
C LEU A 84 -4.88 8.33 3.82
N VAL A 85 -4.11 9.22 4.42
CA VAL A 85 -3.63 9.07 5.80
C VAL A 85 -4.80 8.94 6.78
N ASP A 86 -5.79 9.81 6.67
CA ASP A 86 -6.99 9.77 7.52
C ASP A 86 -7.80 8.50 7.31
N PHE A 87 -7.92 8.03 6.07
CA PHE A 87 -8.55 6.75 5.77
C PHE A 87 -7.79 5.58 6.41
N ILE A 88 -6.45 5.52 6.28
CA ILE A 88 -5.61 4.49 6.91
C ILE A 88 -5.84 4.48 8.43
N ARG A 89 -5.91 5.64 9.08
CA ARG A 89 -6.21 5.75 10.52
C ARG A 89 -7.54 5.09 10.90
N THR A 90 -8.55 5.18 10.03
CA THR A 90 -9.85 4.52 10.29
C THR A 90 -9.77 3.00 10.20
N LEU A 91 -8.80 2.47 9.45
CA LEU A 91 -8.60 1.03 9.29
C LEU A 91 -7.86 0.36 10.47
N VAL A 92 -7.12 1.12 11.29
CA VAL A 92 -6.26 0.56 12.34
C VAL A 92 -7.06 -0.27 13.34
N LYS A 93 -8.02 0.32 14.00
CA LYS A 93 -8.80 -0.34 15.06
C LYS A 93 -9.59 -1.57 14.60
N PRO A 94 -10.30 -1.55 13.45
CA PRO A 94 -10.87 -2.78 12.89
C PRO A 94 -9.82 -3.74 12.37
N GLY A 95 -8.71 -3.24 11.82
CA GLY A 95 -7.58 -4.05 11.35
C GLY A 95 -6.89 -4.83 12.47
N GLU A 96 -6.74 -4.26 13.66
CA GLU A 96 -6.25 -4.97 14.86
C GLU A 96 -7.14 -6.16 15.24
N LYS A 97 -8.46 -6.00 15.12
CA LYS A 97 -9.40 -7.12 15.33
C LYS A 97 -9.23 -8.19 14.25
N THR A 98 -9.04 -7.78 13.00
CA THR A 98 -8.78 -8.69 11.89
C THR A 98 -7.48 -9.46 12.09
N THR A 99 -6.38 -8.80 12.47
CA THR A 99 -5.10 -9.48 12.74
C THR A 99 -5.20 -10.47 13.88
N GLN A 100 -5.85 -10.07 14.96
CA GLN A 100 -6.04 -10.98 16.10
C GLN A 100 -6.91 -12.18 15.75
N SER A 101 -7.99 -11.98 14.99
CA SER A 101 -8.96 -13.05 14.71
C SER A 101 -8.49 -14.04 13.65
N TYR A 102 -7.80 -13.55 12.60
CA TYR A 102 -7.40 -14.38 11.46
C TYR A 102 -5.98 -14.92 11.59
N PHE A 103 -5.09 -14.18 12.28
CA PHE A 103 -3.66 -14.51 12.31
C PHE A 103 -3.12 -14.70 13.72
N GLY A 104 -3.86 -14.36 14.79
CA GLY A 104 -3.35 -14.36 16.16
C GLY A 104 -2.17 -13.41 16.36
N ALA A 105 -2.07 -12.37 15.54
CA ALA A 105 -0.96 -11.45 15.45
C ALA A 105 -1.26 -10.10 16.11
N ARG A 106 -0.21 -9.37 16.48
CA ARG A 106 -0.28 -7.97 16.91
C ARG A 106 -0.52 -7.05 15.72
N GLY A 107 -0.69 -5.77 16.00
CA GLY A 107 -0.77 -4.72 15.01
C GLY A 107 -1.99 -4.80 14.12
N TRP A 108 -1.92 -4.16 12.95
CA TRP A 108 -3.08 -4.07 12.07
C TRP A 108 -2.74 -4.44 10.62
N THR A 109 -3.75 -4.94 9.94
CA THR A 109 -3.78 -5.05 8.48
C THR A 109 -5.18 -4.78 7.94
N ALA A 110 -5.26 -4.71 6.61
CA ALA A 110 -6.49 -4.70 5.84
C ALA A 110 -6.38 -5.75 4.75
N SER A 111 -7.50 -6.17 4.19
CA SER A 111 -7.53 -7.07 3.04
C SER A 111 -7.72 -6.30 1.73
N ILE A 112 -8.02 -7.04 0.65
CA ILE A 112 -8.03 -6.51 -0.72
C ILE A 112 -9.03 -5.39 -0.94
N SER A 113 -10.20 -5.44 -0.30
CA SER A 113 -11.24 -4.42 -0.40
C SER A 113 -11.41 -3.64 0.89
N GLY A 114 -11.63 -2.35 0.77
CA GLY A 114 -11.96 -1.46 1.87
C GLY A 114 -13.17 -0.59 1.57
N ASN A 115 -13.75 0.00 2.59
CA ASN A 115 -14.83 0.96 2.47
C ASN A 115 -14.75 2.03 3.56
N ILE A 116 -15.60 3.03 3.48
CA ILE A 116 -15.65 4.16 4.43
C ILE A 116 -16.03 3.76 5.86
N PHE A 117 -16.48 2.52 6.09
CA PHE A 117 -16.87 2.02 7.41
C PHE A 117 -15.77 1.20 8.08
N GLY A 118 -14.55 1.19 7.53
CA GLY A 118 -13.41 0.51 8.12
C GLY A 118 -13.44 -1.01 7.90
N PHE A 119 -13.90 -1.48 6.75
CA PHE A 119 -13.85 -2.90 6.39
C PHE A 119 -12.42 -3.34 6.14
N THR A 120 -11.96 -4.38 6.84
CA THR A 120 -10.56 -4.86 6.82
C THR A 120 -10.41 -6.35 6.66
N THR A 121 -11.51 -7.11 6.73
CA THR A 121 -11.47 -8.59 6.63
C THR A 121 -11.37 -9.04 5.17
N PRO A 122 -10.93 -10.29 4.93
CA PRO A 122 -11.14 -10.93 3.64
C PRO A 122 -12.63 -10.92 3.24
N LEU A 123 -12.89 -10.88 1.95
CA LEU A 123 -14.24 -10.99 1.41
C LEU A 123 -14.73 -12.45 1.55
N GLU A 124 -16.03 -12.64 1.53
CA GLU A 124 -16.65 -13.95 1.45
C GLU A 124 -16.48 -14.50 0.02
N SER A 125 -15.41 -15.25 -0.21
CA SER A 125 -15.09 -15.85 -1.49
C SER A 125 -14.30 -17.14 -1.28
N GLN A 126 -14.54 -18.12 -2.14
CA GLN A 126 -13.75 -19.37 -2.18
C GLN A 126 -12.45 -19.18 -2.99
N ASP A 127 -12.33 -18.09 -3.77
CA ASP A 127 -11.13 -17.76 -4.51
C ASP A 127 -10.14 -17.05 -3.59
N MET A 128 -9.19 -17.81 -3.08
CA MET A 128 -8.16 -17.32 -2.18
C MET A 128 -7.12 -16.45 -2.91
N SER A 129 -6.91 -16.64 -4.22
CA SER A 129 -5.97 -15.82 -5.00
C SER A 129 -6.43 -14.38 -5.08
N TRP A 130 -7.74 -14.17 -5.19
CA TRP A 130 -8.38 -12.86 -5.13
C TRP A 130 -8.48 -12.32 -3.70
N ASN A 131 -8.83 -13.16 -2.75
CA ASN A 131 -9.37 -12.72 -1.46
C ASN A 131 -8.30 -12.58 -0.36
N PHE A 132 -7.24 -13.39 -0.43
CA PHE A 132 -6.21 -13.45 0.58
C PHE A 132 -5.08 -12.46 0.29
N ASN A 133 -5.16 -11.26 0.86
CA ASN A 133 -4.13 -10.24 0.75
C ASN A 133 -3.79 -9.62 2.13
N PRO A 134 -3.02 -10.32 2.97
CA PRO A 134 -2.64 -9.82 4.28
C PRO A 134 -1.68 -8.62 4.24
N MET A 135 -1.05 -8.38 3.09
CA MET A 135 -0.11 -7.26 2.92
C MET A 135 -0.76 -5.96 2.43
N ALA A 136 -2.06 -5.91 2.28
CA ALA A 136 -2.75 -4.67 1.89
C ALA A 136 -2.56 -3.55 2.93
N GLY A 137 -2.72 -3.86 4.22
CA GLY A 137 -2.46 -2.91 5.31
C GLY A 137 -1.01 -2.42 5.36
N PRO A 138 -0.01 -3.33 5.41
CA PRO A 138 1.40 -2.95 5.33
C PRO A 138 1.74 -2.10 4.11
N TRP A 139 1.23 -2.42 2.92
CA TRP A 139 1.46 -1.60 1.74
C TRP A 139 0.82 -0.21 1.84
N LEU A 140 -0.38 -0.10 2.39
CA LEU A 140 -0.97 1.21 2.69
C LEU A 140 -0.10 2.01 3.67
N ALA A 141 0.46 1.36 4.69
CA ALA A 141 1.29 2.03 5.69
C ALA A 141 2.60 2.60 5.11
N THR A 142 3.16 2.04 4.02
CA THR A 142 4.36 2.62 3.38
C THR A 142 4.12 4.04 2.84
N HIS A 143 2.89 4.39 2.45
CA HIS A 143 2.55 5.75 2.01
C HIS A 143 2.66 6.80 3.13
N ILE A 144 2.58 6.36 4.38
CA ILE A 144 2.78 7.23 5.54
C ILE A 144 4.25 7.67 5.63
N TRP A 145 5.18 6.72 5.41
CA TRP A 145 6.60 7.03 5.35
C TRP A 145 6.93 7.88 4.13
N GLU A 146 6.38 7.57 2.96
CA GLU A 146 6.56 8.34 1.74
C GLU A 146 6.17 9.82 1.96
N TYR A 147 5.02 10.08 2.57
CA TYR A 147 4.61 11.45 2.92
C TYR A 147 5.66 12.16 3.78
N TYR A 148 6.16 11.49 4.83
CA TYR A 148 7.22 12.05 5.67
C TYR A 148 8.52 12.26 4.89
N ASP A 149 8.90 11.30 4.05
CA ASP A 149 10.16 11.36 3.31
C ASP A 149 10.21 12.53 2.33
N TYR A 150 9.09 12.90 1.74
CA TYR A 150 8.97 14.09 0.89
C TYR A 150 8.80 15.40 1.66
N THR A 151 8.04 15.41 2.75
CA THR A 151 7.70 16.65 3.47
C THR A 151 8.68 17.00 4.58
N ARG A 152 9.35 15.99 5.15
CA ARG A 152 10.17 16.09 6.37
C ARG A 152 9.38 16.66 7.57
N ASP A 153 8.06 16.50 7.58
CA ASP A 153 7.20 16.93 8.67
C ASP A 153 7.37 16.00 9.89
N LEU A 154 8.31 16.35 10.75
CA LEU A 154 8.62 15.60 11.97
C LEU A 154 7.43 15.57 12.94
N LYS A 155 6.61 16.63 12.96
CA LYS A 155 5.41 16.68 13.80
C LYS A 155 4.40 15.63 13.32
N PHE A 156 4.14 15.58 12.03
CA PHE A 156 3.29 14.54 11.43
C PHE A 156 3.80 13.14 11.76
N LEU A 157 5.08 12.88 11.55
CA LEU A 157 5.66 11.56 11.83
C LEU A 157 5.47 11.17 13.30
N LYS A 158 5.74 12.09 14.22
CA LYS A 158 5.65 11.84 15.66
C LYS A 158 4.21 11.67 16.17
N GLU A 159 3.28 12.51 15.69
CA GLU A 159 1.92 12.59 16.27
C GLU A 159 0.91 11.69 15.53
N THR A 160 1.23 11.25 14.31
CA THR A 160 0.29 10.51 13.45
C THR A 160 0.97 9.32 12.78
N GLY A 161 2.08 9.53 12.09
CA GLY A 161 2.62 8.55 11.15
C GLY A 161 3.24 7.33 11.82
N TYR A 162 4.00 7.55 12.88
CA TYR A 162 4.83 6.49 13.47
C TYR A 162 4.03 5.29 13.97
N ASP A 163 2.94 5.53 14.70
CA ASP A 163 2.11 4.46 15.25
C ASP A 163 1.46 3.62 14.15
N LEU A 164 1.11 4.24 13.01
CA LEU A 164 0.53 3.54 11.86
C LEU A 164 1.56 2.59 11.22
N ILE A 165 2.79 3.07 11.02
CA ILE A 165 3.91 2.30 10.46
C ILE A 165 4.32 1.19 11.43
N LYS A 166 4.58 1.54 12.69
CA LYS A 166 5.03 0.60 13.73
C LYS A 166 4.06 -0.57 13.90
N SER A 167 2.78 -0.26 14.09
CA SER A 167 1.76 -1.27 14.32
C SER A 167 1.59 -2.20 13.12
N SER A 168 1.74 -1.70 11.90
CA SER A 168 1.75 -2.53 10.69
C SER A 168 3.02 -3.38 10.56
N ALA A 169 4.18 -2.85 10.97
CA ALA A 169 5.43 -3.62 11.03
C ALA A 169 5.37 -4.74 12.07
N ASP A 170 4.75 -4.49 13.23
CA ASP A 170 4.53 -5.51 14.26
C ASP A 170 3.64 -6.66 13.75
N PHE A 171 2.55 -6.35 13.03
CA PHE A 171 1.78 -7.36 12.32
C PHE A 171 2.63 -8.16 11.34
N THR A 172 3.42 -7.48 10.54
CA THR A 172 4.26 -8.11 9.51
C THR A 172 5.24 -9.10 10.13
N VAL A 173 5.87 -8.76 11.25
CA VAL A 173 6.78 -9.66 11.96
C VAL A 173 6.06 -10.90 12.48
N ASP A 174 4.88 -10.73 13.10
CA ASP A 174 4.12 -11.84 13.67
C ASP A 174 3.51 -12.76 12.59
N TYR A 175 3.24 -12.23 11.41
CA TYR A 175 2.71 -12.97 10.26
C TYR A 175 3.75 -13.89 9.60
N LEU A 176 5.03 -13.54 9.67
CA LEU A 176 6.08 -14.32 9.02
C LEU A 176 6.34 -15.65 9.73
N TRP A 177 6.44 -16.72 8.95
CA TRP A 177 6.90 -18.01 9.44
C TRP A 177 8.43 -18.04 9.54
N HIS A 178 8.93 -18.35 10.75
CA HIS A 178 10.33 -18.62 10.99
C HIS A 178 10.63 -20.08 10.65
N LYS A 179 11.37 -20.30 9.57
CA LYS A 179 11.70 -21.63 9.05
C LYS A 179 12.80 -22.30 9.89
N PRO A 180 12.88 -23.65 9.84
CA PRO A 180 13.95 -24.39 10.51
C PRO A 180 15.39 -24.03 10.05
N ASP A 181 15.53 -23.48 8.84
CA ASP A 181 16.81 -23.01 8.29
C ASP A 181 17.23 -21.63 8.84
N GLY A 182 16.44 -21.02 9.70
CA GLY A 182 16.68 -19.72 10.30
C GLY A 182 16.18 -18.53 9.46
N THR A 183 15.59 -18.77 8.28
CA THR A 183 15.02 -17.68 7.47
C THR A 183 13.56 -17.40 7.81
N TYR A 184 13.11 -16.19 7.52
CA TYR A 184 11.70 -15.78 7.61
C TYR A 184 11.07 -15.76 6.23
N THR A 185 9.85 -16.27 6.13
CA THR A 185 9.08 -16.22 4.87
C THR A 185 7.59 -16.00 5.16
N ALA A 186 6.89 -15.37 4.24
CA ALA A 186 5.44 -15.28 4.30
C ALA A 186 4.81 -16.63 3.96
N ALA A 187 4.03 -17.19 4.88
CA ALA A 187 3.34 -18.46 4.66
C ALA A 187 2.06 -18.55 5.52
N PRO A 188 0.88 -18.70 4.91
CA PRO A 188 0.62 -18.76 3.45
C PRO A 188 0.84 -17.39 2.78
N SER A 189 1.11 -17.38 1.48
CA SER A 189 1.16 -16.14 0.69
C SER A 189 0.58 -16.36 -0.70
N THR A 190 0.19 -15.27 -1.34
CA THR A 190 -0.27 -15.27 -2.72
C THR A 190 0.02 -13.90 -3.34
N SER A 191 0.13 -13.87 -4.66
CA SER A 191 0.14 -12.62 -5.41
C SER A 191 -1.27 -12.35 -5.94
N PRO A 192 -2.04 -11.46 -5.31
CA PRO A 192 -3.36 -11.12 -5.82
C PRO A 192 -3.25 -10.47 -7.20
N GLU A 193 -4.10 -10.86 -8.14
CA GLU A 193 -5.37 -11.60 -7.99
C GLU A 193 -5.31 -13.01 -8.58
N HIS A 194 -4.17 -13.47 -9.07
CA HIS A 194 -4.06 -14.66 -9.91
C HIS A 194 -3.04 -15.70 -9.41
N GLY A 195 -2.31 -15.40 -8.38
CA GLY A 195 -1.32 -16.32 -7.83
C GLY A 195 -1.98 -17.45 -7.03
N PRO A 196 -1.43 -18.68 -7.09
CA PRO A 196 -1.86 -19.74 -6.17
C PRO A 196 -1.49 -19.39 -4.73
N ILE A 197 -2.09 -20.07 -3.77
CA ILE A 197 -1.61 -20.05 -2.39
C ILE A 197 -0.29 -20.83 -2.36
N ASP A 198 0.77 -20.17 -1.93
CA ASP A 198 2.14 -20.69 -1.85
C ASP A 198 2.84 -20.08 -0.61
N GLN A 199 4.16 -20.10 -0.60
CA GLN A 199 4.99 -19.43 0.39
C GLN A 199 6.03 -18.52 -0.28
N GLY A 200 6.19 -17.31 0.26
CA GLY A 200 7.23 -16.39 -0.15
C GLY A 200 7.00 -15.76 -1.53
N ALA A 201 5.74 -15.45 -1.87
CA ALA A 201 5.42 -14.64 -3.04
C ALA A 201 6.27 -13.37 -3.05
N THR A 202 6.88 -13.03 -4.17
CA THR A 202 7.82 -11.90 -4.30
C THR A 202 7.14 -10.57 -3.97
N PHE A 203 5.90 -10.38 -4.40
CA PHE A 203 5.08 -9.22 -4.01
C PHE A 203 5.01 -9.07 -2.48
N VAL A 204 4.67 -10.15 -1.76
CA VAL A 204 4.55 -10.13 -0.31
C VAL A 204 5.88 -9.80 0.36
N HIS A 205 6.98 -10.44 -0.07
CA HIS A 205 8.30 -10.16 0.47
C HIS A 205 8.80 -8.75 0.17
N ALA A 206 8.39 -8.15 -0.97
CA ALA A 206 8.71 -6.76 -1.28
C ALA A 206 8.03 -5.80 -0.29
N VAL A 207 6.75 -6.01 -0.01
CA VAL A 207 6.00 -5.20 0.98
C VAL A 207 6.55 -5.40 2.38
N VAL A 208 6.86 -6.66 2.78
CA VAL A 208 7.52 -6.94 4.07
C VAL A 208 8.81 -6.17 4.22
N ARG A 209 9.67 -6.19 3.20
CA ARG A 209 10.94 -5.47 3.21
C ARG A 209 10.73 -3.97 3.38
N GLU A 210 9.83 -3.40 2.62
CA GLU A 210 9.57 -1.96 2.63
C GLU A 210 9.05 -1.48 3.99
N ILE A 211 7.99 -2.09 4.50
CA ILE A 211 7.41 -1.66 5.79
C ILE A 211 8.37 -1.81 6.97
N LEU A 212 9.25 -2.84 6.97
CA LEU A 212 10.26 -2.98 8.00
C LEU A 212 11.36 -1.93 7.88
N LEU A 213 11.78 -1.56 6.66
CA LEU A 213 12.71 -0.46 6.43
C LEU A 213 12.13 0.86 6.92
N ASP A 214 10.89 1.16 6.56
CA ASP A 214 10.18 2.37 6.98
C ASP A 214 10.08 2.47 8.51
N ALA A 215 9.71 1.37 9.18
CA ALA A 215 9.63 1.33 10.63
C ALA A 215 11.01 1.53 11.30
N ILE A 216 12.07 0.93 10.75
CA ILE A 216 13.43 1.09 11.23
C ILE A 216 13.87 2.56 11.10
N GLU A 217 13.68 3.17 9.95
CA GLU A 217 14.11 4.55 9.71
C GLU A 217 13.27 5.54 10.53
N ALA A 218 11.94 5.36 10.59
CA ALA A 218 11.07 6.19 11.42
C ALA A 218 11.45 6.13 12.91
N SER A 219 11.75 4.92 13.42
CA SER A 219 12.24 4.71 14.79
C SER A 219 13.58 5.40 15.04
N LYS A 220 14.51 5.40 14.07
CA LYS A 220 15.79 6.13 14.17
C LYS A 220 15.58 7.63 14.21
N VAL A 221 14.77 8.16 13.29
CA VAL A 221 14.45 9.60 13.21
C VAL A 221 13.87 10.11 14.54
N LEU A 222 12.95 9.35 15.13
CA LEU A 222 12.30 9.72 16.39
C LEU A 222 13.10 9.34 17.64
N GLY A 223 14.12 8.49 17.53
CA GLY A 223 14.94 8.03 18.66
C GLY A 223 14.21 7.09 19.62
N VAL A 224 13.19 6.35 19.15
CA VAL A 224 12.31 5.49 19.96
C VAL A 224 12.46 4.01 19.61
N ASP A 225 11.84 3.12 20.40
CA ASP A 225 11.62 1.69 20.14
C ASP A 225 12.88 0.91 19.71
N LYS A 226 14.01 1.12 20.40
CA LYS A 226 15.29 0.45 20.09
C LYS A 226 15.22 -1.07 20.14
N LYS A 227 14.36 -1.62 21.00
CA LYS A 227 14.19 -3.07 21.14
C LYS A 227 13.44 -3.65 19.95
N GLU A 228 12.34 -3.04 19.60
CA GLU A 228 11.49 -3.39 18.47
C GLU A 228 12.27 -3.25 17.15
N ARG A 229 13.03 -2.16 17.00
CA ARG A 229 13.92 -1.94 15.86
C ARG A 229 14.93 -3.06 15.66
N LYS A 230 15.55 -3.58 16.73
CA LYS A 230 16.45 -4.73 16.65
C LYS A 230 15.73 -5.99 16.13
N GLN A 231 14.46 -6.17 16.50
CA GLN A 231 13.65 -7.27 15.99
C GLN A 231 13.39 -7.09 14.50
N TRP A 232 12.99 -5.90 14.05
CA TRP A 232 12.75 -5.59 12.62
C TRP A 232 14.03 -5.76 11.79
N GLU A 233 15.17 -5.24 12.28
CA GLU A 233 16.49 -5.40 11.65
C GLU A 233 16.88 -6.89 11.55
N HIS A 234 16.62 -7.68 12.58
CA HIS A 234 16.90 -9.12 12.59
C HIS A 234 16.03 -9.85 11.54
N VAL A 235 14.72 -9.62 11.53
CA VAL A 235 13.80 -10.25 10.57
C VAL A 235 14.18 -9.88 9.15
N LEU A 236 14.47 -8.59 8.90
CA LEU A 236 14.87 -8.10 7.57
C LEU A 236 16.17 -8.73 7.08
N ALA A 237 17.15 -8.91 7.96
CA ALA A 237 18.43 -9.55 7.63
C ALA A 237 18.30 -11.05 7.33
N HIS A 238 17.27 -11.70 7.85
CA HIS A 238 17.02 -13.14 7.68
C HIS A 238 15.79 -13.41 6.79
N LEU A 239 15.24 -12.40 6.12
CA LEU A 239 14.16 -12.61 5.17
C LEU A 239 14.64 -13.47 4.02
N ALA A 240 13.88 -14.52 3.67
CA ALA A 240 14.22 -15.41 2.58
C ALA A 240 14.49 -14.61 1.29
N PRO A 241 15.53 -14.95 0.53
CA PRO A 241 15.91 -14.20 -0.66
C PRO A 241 14.86 -14.36 -1.76
N TYR A 242 14.79 -13.36 -2.65
CA TYR A 242 13.99 -13.46 -3.85
C TYR A 242 14.47 -14.62 -4.72
N LYS A 243 13.53 -15.36 -5.27
CA LYS A 243 13.82 -16.44 -6.20
C LYS A 243 14.07 -15.88 -7.60
N ILE A 244 15.08 -16.43 -8.27
CA ILE A 244 15.39 -16.08 -9.65
C ILE A 244 15.02 -17.25 -10.54
N GLY A 245 14.22 -16.98 -11.56
CA GLY A 245 13.75 -17.99 -12.50
C GLY A 245 14.79 -18.32 -13.58
N ARG A 246 14.48 -19.32 -14.38
CA ARG A 246 15.38 -19.86 -15.43
C ARG A 246 15.82 -18.85 -16.49
N TYR A 247 15.13 -17.74 -16.63
CA TYR A 247 15.47 -16.67 -17.57
C TYR A 247 16.15 -15.45 -16.89
N GLY A 248 16.55 -15.58 -15.63
CA GLY A 248 17.13 -14.48 -14.85
C GLY A 248 16.14 -13.45 -14.32
N GLN A 249 14.85 -13.69 -14.47
CA GLN A 249 13.78 -12.83 -13.91
C GLN A 249 13.49 -13.16 -12.44
N LEU A 250 12.93 -12.21 -11.71
CA LEU A 250 12.29 -12.50 -10.43
C LEU A 250 11.13 -13.48 -10.65
N MET A 251 11.00 -14.44 -9.76
CA MET A 251 9.84 -15.34 -9.71
C MET A 251 8.82 -14.76 -8.75
N GLU A 252 7.56 -14.86 -9.12
CA GLU A 252 6.43 -14.60 -8.24
C GLU A 252 6.06 -15.83 -7.43
#